data_3eb6f4ac217dd80482054b627ca606fd
#
_entry.id   3eb6f4ac217dd80482054b627ca606fd
#
_cell.length_a   1.000
_cell.length_b   1.000
_cell.length_c   1.000
_cell.angle_alpha   90.00
_cell.angle_beta   90.00
_cell.angle_gamma   90.00
#
_symmetry.space_group_name_H-M   'P 1'
#
loop_
_entity.id
_entity.type
_entity.pdbx_description
1 polymer ?
#
loop_
_entity_poly.entity_id
_entity_poly.type
_entity_poly.pdbx_seq_one_letter_code
_entity_poly.pdbx_strand_id
1 'polypeptide(L)'
;MANAPRVGWRGGSGQQYTYSYSVYDLDFIPAADQDGNYVFAKEIQNGWEAVYIGQGDMKTRRAAHLNEGCVTRNGATHFHGHLNPTESARLAEESDMLDGIPEAYEPTGCNERPGG
;
A
#
# COMPACT_ATOMS: atom_id res chain seq x y z
N MET A 1 -5.94 -15.98 18.88
CA MET A 1 -6.28 -15.26 17.63
C MET A 1 -5.06 -15.26 16.72
N ALA A 2 -5.24 -15.65 15.50
CA ALA A 2 -4.12 -15.68 14.57
C ALA A 2 -3.78 -14.26 14.11
N ASN A 3 -2.49 -13.97 14.04
CA ASN A 3 -2.02 -12.70 13.48
C ASN A 3 -2.13 -12.76 11.96
N ALA A 4 -2.36 -11.61 11.36
CA ALA A 4 -2.34 -11.51 9.90
C ALA A 4 -0.94 -11.88 9.39
N PRO A 5 -0.85 -12.54 8.22
CA PRO A 5 0.45 -12.76 7.59
C PRO A 5 1.16 -11.44 7.34
N ARG A 6 2.46 -11.49 7.23
CA ARG A 6 3.26 -10.28 6.99
C ARG A 6 4.05 -10.41 5.71
N VAL A 7 4.28 -9.25 5.08
CA VAL A 7 5.05 -9.16 3.85
C VAL A 7 6.00 -7.98 3.97
N GLY A 8 7.16 -8.09 3.34
CA GLY A 8 8.11 -6.98 3.26
C GLY A 8 8.04 -6.30 1.91
N TRP A 9 7.92 -4.99 1.92
CA TRP A 9 8.03 -4.17 0.72
C TRP A 9 9.35 -3.40 0.76
N ARG A 10 10.05 -3.35 -0.35
CA ARG A 10 11.36 -2.72 -0.42
C ARG A 10 11.25 -1.35 -1.07
N GLY A 11 11.81 -0.34 -0.40
CA GLY A 11 11.88 1.01 -0.95
C GLY A 11 12.99 1.18 -1.96
N GLY A 12 13.02 2.34 -2.59
CA GLY A 12 13.97 2.66 -3.65
C GLY A 12 15.26 3.29 -3.15
N SER A 13 15.44 3.45 -1.85
CA SER A 13 16.66 4.06 -1.30
C SER A 13 17.92 3.27 -1.62
N GLY A 14 17.78 2.13 -2.27
CA GLY A 14 18.92 1.30 -2.65
C GLY A 14 19.48 0.51 -1.50
N GLN A 15 18.95 0.69 -0.34
CA GLN A 15 19.38 0.02 0.85
C GLN A 15 18.55 -1.24 1.07
N GLN A 16 18.83 -1.89 2.14
CA GLN A 16 18.13 -3.16 2.41
C GLN A 16 16.89 -2.95 3.26
N TYR A 17 16.34 -1.75 3.21
CA TYR A 17 15.12 -1.48 3.95
C TYR A 17 13.98 -2.31 3.42
N THR A 18 13.35 -3.00 4.33
CA THR A 18 12.14 -3.74 4.05
C THR A 18 11.11 -3.25 5.03
N TYR A 19 10.09 -2.60 4.50
CA TYR A 19 8.98 -2.16 5.33
C TYR A 19 8.03 -3.33 5.52
N SER A 20 7.65 -3.60 6.76
CA SER A 20 6.85 -4.77 7.10
C SER A 20 5.37 -4.41 7.20
N TYR A 21 4.55 -5.09 6.43
CA TYR A 21 3.11 -4.86 6.37
C TYR A 21 2.35 -6.12 6.75
N SER A 22 1.18 -5.93 7.38
CA SER A 22 0.23 -7.03 7.58
C SER A 22 -0.60 -7.20 6.32
N VAL A 23 -0.89 -8.44 5.97
CA VAL A 23 -1.65 -8.78 4.77
C VAL A 23 -3.10 -9.08 5.16
N TYR A 24 -4.02 -8.34 4.56
CA TYR A 24 -5.46 -8.52 4.80
C TYR A 24 -6.18 -8.74 3.48
N ASP A 25 -7.29 -9.45 3.54
CA ASP A 25 -8.18 -9.54 2.38
C ASP A 25 -8.71 -8.15 2.02
N LEU A 26 -9.12 -8.00 0.78
CA LEU A 26 -9.57 -6.70 0.29
C LEU A 26 -10.80 -6.19 1.03
N ASP A 27 -11.63 -7.08 1.56
CA ASP A 27 -12.84 -6.72 2.30
C ASP A 27 -12.58 -6.43 3.80
N PHE A 28 -11.35 -6.57 4.26
CA PHE A 28 -11.01 -6.21 5.63
C PHE A 28 -11.19 -4.71 5.85
N ILE A 29 -11.86 -4.33 6.95
CA ILE A 29 -12.07 -2.92 7.28
C ILE A 29 -11.18 -2.54 8.45
N PRO A 30 -10.18 -1.67 8.24
CA PRO A 30 -9.36 -1.19 9.36
C PRO A 30 -10.18 -0.46 10.41
N ALA A 31 -9.70 -0.46 11.63
CA ALA A 31 -10.33 0.32 12.68
C ALA A 31 -10.19 1.82 12.39
N ALA A 32 -11.12 2.62 12.94
CA ALA A 32 -11.09 4.06 12.76
C ALA A 32 -9.86 4.67 13.44
N ASP A 33 -9.44 5.82 12.92
CA ASP A 33 -8.39 6.65 13.53
C ASP A 33 -7.04 5.95 13.63
N GLN A 34 -6.73 5.10 12.64
CA GLN A 34 -5.44 4.43 12.56
C GLN A 34 -4.67 4.93 11.34
N ASP A 35 -3.75 5.85 11.58
CA ASP A 35 -2.88 6.34 10.52
C ASP A 35 -1.77 5.33 10.24
N GLY A 36 -1.53 5.10 8.96
CA GLY A 36 -0.50 4.16 8.57
C GLY A 36 -0.14 4.28 7.11
N ASN A 37 0.75 3.39 6.70
CA ASN A 37 1.09 3.19 5.30
C ASN A 37 0.38 1.94 4.80
N TYR A 38 -0.03 1.95 3.52
CA TYR A 38 -0.75 0.82 2.97
C TYR A 38 -0.41 0.62 1.50
N VAL A 39 -0.67 -0.60 1.03
CA VAL A 39 -0.50 -0.98 -0.36
C VAL A 39 -1.72 -1.80 -0.77
N PHE A 40 -2.41 -1.37 -1.83
CA PHE A 40 -3.33 -2.28 -2.50
C PHE A 40 -2.47 -3.17 -3.40
N ALA A 41 -2.55 -4.46 -3.18
CA ALA A 41 -1.66 -5.42 -3.81
C ALA A 41 -2.46 -6.47 -4.58
N LYS A 42 -1.85 -6.93 -5.67
CA LYS A 42 -2.39 -8.04 -6.44
C LYS A 42 -1.52 -9.26 -6.18
N GLU A 43 -2.15 -10.33 -5.77
CA GLU A 43 -1.43 -11.59 -5.57
C GLU A 43 -1.08 -12.17 -6.94
N ILE A 44 0.19 -12.49 -7.14
CA ILE A 44 0.69 -13.12 -8.35
C ILE A 44 1.38 -14.42 -7.98
N GLN A 45 1.82 -15.19 -8.97
CA GLN A 45 2.25 -16.57 -8.75
C GLN A 45 3.30 -16.73 -7.65
N ASN A 46 4.28 -15.88 -7.56
CA ASN A 46 5.35 -16.02 -6.58
C ASN A 46 5.51 -14.76 -5.72
N GLY A 47 4.43 -14.04 -5.47
CA GLY A 47 4.54 -12.86 -4.63
C GLY A 47 3.41 -11.87 -4.86
N TRP A 48 3.77 -10.60 -4.86
CA TRP A 48 2.82 -9.49 -4.88
C TRP A 48 3.24 -8.44 -5.89
N GLU A 49 2.25 -7.83 -6.50
CA GLU A 49 2.46 -6.66 -7.36
C GLU A 49 1.72 -5.49 -6.74
N ALA A 50 2.40 -4.36 -6.56
CA ALA A 50 1.78 -3.18 -5.97
C ALA A 50 0.88 -2.50 -6.99
N VAL A 51 -0.36 -2.24 -6.61
CA VAL A 51 -1.32 -1.52 -7.44
C VAL A 51 -1.41 -0.06 -7.02
N TYR A 52 -1.38 0.22 -5.73
CA TYR A 52 -1.40 1.59 -5.21
C TYR A 52 -0.70 1.63 -3.86
N ILE A 53 0.16 2.61 -3.68
CA ILE A 53 0.91 2.84 -2.44
C ILE A 53 0.44 4.16 -1.84
N GLY A 54 0.03 4.14 -0.57
CA GLY A 54 -0.48 5.35 0.06
C GLY A 54 -0.22 5.42 1.56
N GLN A 55 -0.71 6.50 2.15
CA GLN A 55 -0.61 6.72 3.58
C GLN A 55 -1.78 7.56 4.07
N GLY A 56 -2.05 7.50 5.37
CA GLY A 56 -3.09 8.27 6.02
C GLY A 56 -3.98 7.39 6.89
N ASP A 57 -5.19 7.87 7.18
CA ASP A 57 -6.18 7.10 7.92
C ASP A 57 -6.62 5.92 7.05
N MET A 58 -6.22 4.72 7.45
CA MET A 58 -6.36 3.56 6.61
C MET A 58 -7.82 3.20 6.32
N LYS A 59 -8.70 3.37 7.29
CA LYS A 59 -10.14 3.08 7.07
C LYS A 59 -10.73 4.00 6.01
N THR A 60 -10.50 5.30 6.14
CA THR A 60 -11.04 6.29 5.22
C THR A 60 -10.43 6.14 3.83
N ARG A 61 -9.12 5.97 3.78
CA ARG A 61 -8.40 5.85 2.50
C ARG A 61 -8.78 4.60 1.75
N ARG A 62 -8.87 3.46 2.46
CA ARG A 62 -9.28 2.21 1.83
C ARG A 62 -10.67 2.35 1.19
N ALA A 63 -11.62 2.90 1.93
CA ALA A 63 -12.97 3.08 1.42
C ALA A 63 -12.99 4.00 0.18
N ALA A 64 -12.22 5.08 0.21
CA ALA A 64 -12.16 6.03 -0.89
C ALA A 64 -11.59 5.37 -2.15
N HIS A 65 -10.51 4.60 -2.04
CA HIS A 65 -9.90 3.95 -3.19
C HIS A 65 -10.80 2.86 -3.77
N LEU A 66 -11.48 2.09 -2.92
CA LEU A 66 -12.41 1.08 -3.41
C LEU A 66 -13.60 1.71 -4.11
N ASN A 67 -14.08 2.83 -3.59
CA ASN A 67 -15.20 3.55 -4.19
C ASN A 67 -14.82 4.17 -5.54
N GLU A 68 -13.60 4.68 -5.66
CA GLU A 68 -13.11 5.27 -6.90
C GLU A 68 -12.89 4.21 -7.98
N GLY A 69 -12.43 3.03 -7.61
CA GLY A 69 -12.45 1.87 -8.47
C GLY A 69 -11.18 1.51 -9.21
N CYS A 70 -10.17 2.37 -9.23
CA CYS A 70 -8.94 2.08 -9.98
C CYS A 70 -8.25 0.82 -9.48
N VAL A 71 -8.14 0.68 -8.15
CA VAL A 71 -7.42 -0.47 -7.58
C VAL A 71 -8.12 -1.78 -7.94
N THR A 72 -9.45 -1.79 -7.96
CA THR A 72 -10.20 -2.97 -8.34
C THR A 72 -10.06 -3.28 -9.82
N ARG A 73 -10.16 -2.26 -10.68
CA ARG A 73 -9.98 -2.43 -12.13
C ARG A 73 -8.60 -2.96 -12.47
N ASN A 74 -7.60 -2.63 -11.67
CA ASN A 74 -6.23 -3.09 -11.89
C ASN A 74 -5.92 -4.39 -11.18
N GLY A 75 -6.92 -5.05 -10.60
CA GLY A 75 -6.80 -6.41 -10.13
C GLY A 75 -6.30 -6.57 -8.70
N ALA A 76 -6.36 -5.52 -7.88
CA ALA A 76 -5.97 -5.64 -6.47
C ALA A 76 -6.80 -6.74 -5.80
N THR A 77 -6.13 -7.60 -5.04
CA THR A 77 -6.74 -8.73 -4.35
C THR A 77 -6.64 -8.59 -2.84
N HIS A 78 -5.71 -7.78 -2.35
CA HIS A 78 -5.42 -7.66 -0.93
C HIS A 78 -5.08 -6.22 -0.54
N PHE A 79 -5.23 -5.94 0.74
CA PHE A 79 -4.86 -4.67 1.34
C PHE A 79 -3.77 -4.95 2.37
N HIS A 80 -2.58 -4.40 2.13
CA HIS A 80 -1.47 -4.51 3.07
C HIS A 80 -1.38 -3.21 3.86
N GLY A 81 -1.20 -3.30 5.17
CA GLY A 81 -1.11 -2.09 5.97
C GLY A 81 -0.30 -2.26 7.24
N HIS A 82 0.22 -1.15 7.73
CA HIS A 82 0.82 -1.12 9.05
C HIS A 82 0.65 0.26 9.67
N LEU A 83 0.55 0.27 10.99
CA LEU A 83 0.42 1.51 11.73
C LEU A 83 1.72 2.32 11.63
N ASN A 84 1.57 3.62 11.42
CA ASN A 84 2.70 4.54 11.38
C ASN A 84 2.17 5.92 11.75
N PRO A 85 2.15 6.26 13.05
CA PRO A 85 1.43 7.44 13.52
C PRO A 85 2.09 8.78 13.20
N THR A 86 3.37 8.78 12.84
CA THR A 86 4.10 10.02 12.58
C THR A 86 3.98 10.39 11.11
N GLU A 87 3.40 11.56 10.82
CA GLU A 87 3.16 11.98 9.45
C GLU A 87 4.43 12.05 8.62
N SER A 88 5.50 12.65 9.17
CA SER A 88 6.75 12.75 8.42
C SER A 88 7.31 11.37 8.08
N ALA A 89 7.17 10.40 8.98
CA ALA A 89 7.62 9.04 8.71
C ALA A 89 6.76 8.38 7.63
N ARG A 90 5.43 8.60 7.65
CA ARG A 90 4.55 8.06 6.63
C ARG A 90 4.88 8.61 5.24
N LEU A 91 5.12 9.91 5.15
CA LEU A 91 5.44 10.54 3.87
C LEU A 91 6.78 10.07 3.34
N ALA A 92 7.78 9.91 4.21
CA ALA A 92 9.08 9.41 3.81
C ALA A 92 9.00 7.97 3.31
N GLU A 93 8.23 7.13 3.98
CA GLU A 93 8.07 5.73 3.56
C GLU A 93 7.33 5.63 2.23
N GLU A 94 6.25 6.39 2.07
CA GLU A 94 5.50 6.40 0.81
C GLU A 94 6.40 6.81 -0.35
N SER A 95 7.15 7.89 -0.18
CA SER A 95 8.05 8.39 -1.21
C SER A 95 9.14 7.36 -1.55
N ASP A 96 9.72 6.74 -0.54
CA ASP A 96 10.75 5.74 -0.75
C ASP A 96 10.21 4.51 -1.47
N MET A 97 9.02 4.07 -1.11
CA MET A 97 8.40 2.91 -1.75
C MET A 97 8.03 3.21 -3.21
N LEU A 98 7.48 4.38 -3.47
CA LEU A 98 7.14 4.77 -4.85
C LEU A 98 8.39 4.88 -5.72
N ASP A 99 9.51 5.31 -5.14
CA ASP A 99 10.77 5.38 -5.85
C ASP A 99 11.29 4.00 -6.25
N GLY A 100 11.04 3.00 -5.42
CA GLY A 100 11.52 1.63 -5.66
C GLY A 100 10.52 0.71 -6.34
N ILE A 101 9.26 1.12 -6.48
CA ILE A 101 8.19 0.26 -7.01
C ILE A 101 7.45 1.02 -8.12
N PRO A 102 8.12 1.23 -9.27
CA PRO A 102 7.52 2.05 -10.32
C PRO A 102 6.26 1.46 -10.96
N GLU A 103 6.03 0.16 -10.83
CA GLU A 103 4.80 -0.44 -11.36
C GLU A 103 3.54 0.06 -10.64
N ALA A 104 3.67 0.67 -9.46
CA ALA A 104 2.52 1.27 -8.79
C ALA A 104 2.01 2.54 -9.49
N TYR A 105 2.83 3.15 -10.32
CA TYR A 105 2.42 4.33 -11.07
C TYR A 105 1.55 3.98 -12.27
N GLU A 106 0.69 4.93 -12.64
CA GLU A 106 -0.09 4.80 -13.88
C GLU A 106 0.82 4.69 -15.10
N PRO A 107 0.44 3.94 -16.11
CA PRO A 107 -0.84 3.22 -16.27
C PRO A 107 -0.82 1.81 -15.67
N THR A 108 0.31 1.30 -15.24
CA THR A 108 0.42 -0.06 -14.71
C THR A 108 -0.34 -0.18 -13.37
N GLY A 109 -0.16 0.78 -12.49
CA GLY A 109 -0.88 0.87 -11.23
C GLY A 109 -1.78 2.08 -11.18
N CYS A 110 -2.07 2.56 -9.98
CA CYS A 110 -3.04 3.63 -9.77
C CYS A 110 -2.44 4.90 -9.16
N ASN A 111 -1.16 4.92 -8.84
CA ASN A 111 -0.54 6.14 -8.34
C ASN A 111 -0.31 7.13 -9.49
N GLU A 112 -0.62 8.39 -9.23
CA GLU A 112 -0.31 9.44 -10.19
C GLU A 112 1.17 9.81 -10.09
N ARG A 113 1.81 10.06 -11.24
CA ARG A 113 3.20 10.46 -11.24
C ARG A 113 3.32 11.91 -10.77
N PRO A 114 4.29 12.21 -9.87
CA PRO A 114 4.46 13.57 -9.40
C PRO A 114 4.87 14.50 -10.53
N GLY A 115 4.39 15.74 -10.47
CA GLY A 115 4.76 16.79 -11.41
C GLY A 115 4.30 16.55 -12.84
N GLY A 116 3.38 15.61 -12.99
CA GLY A 116 2.88 15.12 -14.27
C GLY A 116 2.26 16.12 -15.17
#